data_a3ae39247c7978fd0efe484f6a2cb459
#
_entry.id   a3ae39247c7978fd0efe484f6a2cb459
#
_cell.length_a   1.000
_cell.length_b   1.000
_cell.length_c   1.000
_cell.angle_alpha   90.00
_cell.angle_beta   90.00
_cell.angle_gamma   90.00
#
_symmetry.space_group_name_H-M   'P 1'
#
loop_
_entity.id
_entity.type
_entity.pdbx_description
1 polymer ?
#
loop_
_entity_poly.entity_id
_entity_poly.type
_entity_poly.pdbx_seq_one_letter_code
_entity_poly.pdbx_strand_id
1 'polypeptide(L)'
;MKRVISAMLIFITVIGLMPAALAEAAPEAPTTKHICLMDANTGAVLYEKDARSKAYPASTTKIMTTILALELCDNLEEKVNVGSNFDKRGSLMKFSNNEELRIIDLIYGTMMVSGNDAASALAIHISGSQDEFSKLMNAKAAEIGMNDTHFVKANGLHDDNHYSTAYDMALLGRYAMQNQKFREIVSAQYWDVPPTNKDSDGYHLENANRLIHKGEKDTQSYLYQYATGIKTGDTDQAGRCIVASARKDGVELICVLFGDPQGDKYRYTRFENAPKFFNWGFENYSSVSVSELNLQSSFSVPVENGAFEDGGGLTATADVSGKIIAGTRDFVSGVISSKDTITANVTYRDGAAALTAPIAAGDEVGTVTYTCNGAAILTATLTADNSVDEIGNMISANPSESPLLFDPGAGDTGSPWLFWVLIAVAILAIFMIIRIIILRSNRRRRRRRRGAAARSRTAAPIRSRSRSRRFR
;
A
#
# COMPACT_ATOMS: atom_id res chain seq x y z
N MET A 1 -7.16 47.23 -10.52
CA MET A 1 -7.41 46.38 -9.36
C MET A 1 -8.83 45.77 -9.29
N LYS A 2 -9.90 46.45 -9.73
CA LYS A 2 -11.29 45.91 -9.65
C LYS A 2 -11.64 44.84 -10.72
N ARG A 3 -10.88 44.69 -11.82
CA ARG A 3 -11.13 43.69 -12.87
C ARG A 3 -10.43 42.34 -12.66
N VAL A 4 -9.47 42.25 -11.74
CA VAL A 4 -8.76 41.00 -11.42
C VAL A 4 -9.50 40.19 -10.33
N ILE A 5 -10.28 40.88 -9.49
CA ILE A 5 -11.06 40.24 -8.42
C ILE A 5 -12.32 39.52 -8.98
N SER A 6 -12.89 40.03 -10.09
CA SER A 6 -14.05 39.35 -10.74
C SER A 6 -13.71 38.06 -11.49
N ALA A 7 -12.47 37.89 -11.98
CA ALA A 7 -12.04 36.68 -12.64
C ALA A 7 -11.73 35.51 -11.64
N MET A 8 -11.39 35.86 -10.39
CA MET A 8 -11.08 34.86 -9.36
C MET A 8 -12.32 34.31 -8.62
N LEU A 9 -13.45 35.01 -8.72
CA LEU A 9 -14.73 34.57 -8.12
C LEU A 9 -15.57 33.65 -9.03
N ILE A 10 -15.27 33.60 -10.35
CA ILE A 10 -15.98 32.72 -11.28
C ILE A 10 -15.40 31.31 -11.31
N PHE A 11 -14.16 31.10 -10.81
CA PHE A 11 -13.52 29.79 -10.80
C PHE A 11 -13.92 28.91 -9.59
N ILE A 12 -14.62 29.45 -8.58
CA ILE A 12 -15.01 28.72 -7.37
C ILE A 12 -16.44 28.13 -7.46
N THR A 13 -17.23 28.50 -8.46
CA THR A 13 -18.66 28.12 -8.54
C THR A 13 -18.99 26.99 -9.51
N VAL A 14 -18.03 26.40 -10.18
CA VAL A 14 -18.26 25.25 -11.12
C VAL A 14 -17.91 23.88 -10.52
N ILE A 15 -17.33 23.82 -9.30
CA ILE A 15 -17.02 22.54 -8.62
C ILE A 15 -18.26 21.97 -7.88
N GLY A 16 -19.41 22.60 -7.94
CA GLY A 16 -20.54 22.36 -7.06
C GLY A 16 -21.75 21.62 -7.61
N LEU A 17 -21.76 20.96 -8.78
CA LEU A 17 -22.95 20.23 -9.26
C LEU A 17 -22.56 19.08 -10.22
N MET A 18 -21.64 18.19 -9.82
CA MET A 18 -21.80 16.81 -10.25
C MET A 18 -22.80 16.14 -9.31
N PRO A 19 -23.89 15.50 -9.81
CA PRO A 19 -24.71 14.67 -8.95
C PRO A 19 -23.75 13.62 -8.40
N ALA A 20 -23.53 13.63 -7.09
CA ALA A 20 -22.93 12.50 -6.41
C ALA A 20 -23.90 11.34 -6.72
N ALA A 21 -23.54 10.46 -7.66
CA ALA A 21 -24.18 9.18 -7.77
C ALA A 21 -24.16 8.63 -6.35
N LEU A 22 -25.35 8.34 -5.79
CA LEU A 22 -25.45 7.79 -4.43
C LEU A 22 -24.72 6.45 -4.49
N ALA A 23 -23.44 6.43 -4.13
CA ALA A 23 -22.71 5.20 -3.93
C ALA A 23 -23.56 4.37 -2.94
N GLU A 24 -23.85 3.13 -3.28
CA GLU A 24 -24.60 2.25 -2.40
C GLU A 24 -23.92 2.22 -1.03
N ALA A 25 -24.72 2.36 0.04
CA ALA A 25 -24.16 2.41 1.39
C ALA A 25 -23.28 1.19 1.63
N ALA A 26 -22.10 1.42 2.16
CA ALA A 26 -21.16 0.34 2.45
C ALA A 26 -21.81 -0.67 3.43
N PRO A 27 -21.49 -1.98 3.30
CA PRO A 27 -22.08 -3.01 4.13
C PRO A 27 -21.73 -2.83 5.61
N GLU A 28 -22.68 -3.16 6.48
CA GLU A 28 -22.45 -3.12 7.91
C GLU A 28 -21.78 -4.40 8.41
N ALA A 29 -20.77 -4.24 9.26
CA ALA A 29 -20.16 -5.30 10.05
C ALA A 29 -19.94 -4.78 11.48
N PRO A 30 -21.02 -4.71 12.30
CA PRO A 30 -21.01 -4.01 13.59
C PRO A 30 -20.06 -4.65 14.60
N THR A 31 -19.82 -5.96 14.53
CA THR A 31 -18.94 -6.69 15.44
C THR A 31 -17.46 -6.63 15.06
N THR A 32 -17.15 -6.39 13.79
CA THR A 32 -15.79 -6.27 13.28
C THR A 32 -15.21 -4.91 13.67
N LYS A 33 -14.07 -4.91 14.37
CA LYS A 33 -13.48 -3.68 14.89
C LYS A 33 -12.72 -2.90 13.82
N HIS A 34 -11.88 -3.60 13.05
CA HIS A 34 -11.00 -2.97 12.07
C HIS A 34 -11.26 -3.60 10.69
N ILE A 35 -11.51 -2.76 9.70
CA ILE A 35 -11.84 -3.19 8.34
C ILE A 35 -11.00 -2.38 7.36
N CYS A 36 -10.41 -3.06 6.37
CA CYS A 36 -9.81 -2.45 5.20
C CYS A 36 -10.20 -3.25 3.95
N LEU A 37 -10.85 -2.59 2.99
CA LEU A 37 -11.06 -3.11 1.65
C LEU A 37 -10.18 -2.32 0.69
N MET A 38 -9.29 -3.00 -0.01
CA MET A 38 -8.28 -2.40 -0.87
C MET A 38 -8.33 -3.03 -2.27
N ASP A 39 -8.17 -2.22 -3.30
CA ASP A 39 -7.89 -2.70 -4.66
C ASP A 39 -6.47 -3.25 -4.71
N ALA A 40 -6.32 -4.53 -5.09
CA ALA A 40 -5.03 -5.22 -5.07
C ALA A 40 -4.05 -4.69 -6.12
N ASN A 41 -4.54 -4.16 -7.24
CA ASN A 41 -3.72 -3.68 -8.34
C ASN A 41 -3.14 -2.29 -8.02
N THR A 42 -3.98 -1.37 -7.58
CA THR A 42 -3.59 0.03 -7.35
C THR A 42 -3.16 0.34 -5.92
N GLY A 43 -3.63 -0.44 -4.93
CA GLY A 43 -3.48 -0.14 -3.52
C GLY A 43 -4.47 0.91 -3.00
N ALA A 44 -5.45 1.32 -3.82
CA ALA A 44 -6.49 2.24 -3.39
C ALA A 44 -7.39 1.62 -2.32
N VAL A 45 -7.60 2.35 -1.22
CA VAL A 45 -8.53 1.96 -0.16
C VAL A 45 -9.94 2.32 -0.60
N LEU A 46 -10.81 1.32 -0.73
CA LEU A 46 -12.20 1.48 -1.16
C LEU A 46 -13.13 1.69 0.04
N TYR A 47 -12.83 1.03 1.16
CA TYR A 47 -13.55 1.17 2.41
C TYR A 47 -12.62 0.96 3.60
N GLU A 48 -12.76 1.76 4.65
CA GLU A 48 -12.06 1.56 5.91
C GLU A 48 -12.92 1.88 7.13
N LYS A 49 -12.70 1.12 8.20
CA LYS A 49 -13.23 1.36 9.54
C LYS A 49 -12.12 1.09 10.53
N ASP A 50 -11.64 2.10 11.26
CA ASP A 50 -10.53 1.99 12.21
C ASP A 50 -9.32 1.20 11.66
N ALA A 51 -9.09 1.28 10.34
CA ALA A 51 -8.16 0.42 9.63
C ALA A 51 -6.70 0.64 10.02
N ARG A 52 -6.37 1.83 10.53
CA ARG A 52 -5.01 2.23 10.93
C ARG A 52 -4.78 2.15 12.45
N SER A 53 -5.76 1.68 13.20
CA SER A 53 -5.65 1.46 14.63
C SER A 53 -4.87 0.17 14.91
N LYS A 54 -4.07 0.18 15.98
CA LYS A 54 -3.30 -0.99 16.45
C LYS A 54 -4.23 -2.17 16.69
N ALA A 55 -3.90 -3.30 16.10
CA ALA A 55 -4.61 -4.56 16.23
C ALA A 55 -3.61 -5.73 16.33
N TYR A 56 -4.07 -6.87 16.84
CA TYR A 56 -3.26 -8.08 16.87
C TYR A 56 -3.60 -8.96 15.66
N PRO A 57 -2.61 -9.28 14.80
CA PRO A 57 -2.87 -10.01 13.56
C PRO A 57 -3.16 -11.49 13.76
N ALA A 58 -2.82 -12.07 14.92
CA ALA A 58 -2.88 -13.50 15.15
C ALA A 58 -2.19 -14.30 14.02
N SER A 59 -2.73 -15.44 13.61
CA SER A 59 -2.15 -16.28 12.55
C SER A 59 -2.18 -15.65 11.15
N THR A 60 -2.76 -14.47 10.93
CA THR A 60 -2.59 -13.77 9.63
C THR A 60 -1.14 -13.32 9.43
N THR A 61 -0.34 -13.22 10.51
CA THR A 61 1.12 -13.08 10.49
C THR A 61 1.82 -14.06 9.54
N LYS A 62 1.29 -15.27 9.39
CA LYS A 62 1.89 -16.33 8.56
C LYS A 62 1.94 -16.00 7.06
N ILE A 63 1.22 -14.95 6.63
CA ILE A 63 1.38 -14.39 5.29
C ILE A 63 2.82 -13.88 5.11
N MET A 64 3.34 -13.12 6.09
CA MET A 64 4.72 -12.63 6.09
C MET A 64 5.72 -13.78 6.15
N THR A 65 5.48 -14.77 6.99
CA THR A 65 6.34 -15.95 7.11
C THR A 65 6.43 -16.72 5.80
N THR A 66 5.29 -16.90 5.14
CA THR A 66 5.21 -17.63 3.86
C THR A 66 5.88 -16.86 2.72
N ILE A 67 5.64 -15.55 2.60
CA ILE A 67 6.25 -14.79 1.51
C ILE A 67 7.78 -14.72 1.67
N LEU A 68 8.29 -14.57 2.89
CA LEU A 68 9.73 -14.64 3.16
C LEU A 68 10.30 -16.03 2.85
N ALA A 69 9.60 -17.13 3.16
CA ALA A 69 10.04 -18.46 2.78
C ALA A 69 10.10 -18.64 1.26
N LEU A 70 9.14 -18.10 0.52
CA LEU A 70 9.11 -18.15 -0.95
C LEU A 70 10.20 -17.29 -1.61
N GLU A 71 10.61 -16.21 -0.95
CA GLU A 71 11.65 -15.30 -1.46
C GLU A 71 13.07 -15.73 -1.10
N LEU A 72 13.25 -16.41 0.04
CA LEU A 72 14.57 -16.73 0.59
C LEU A 72 14.99 -18.19 0.41
N CYS A 73 14.08 -19.09 -0.02
CA CYS A 73 14.39 -20.48 -0.27
C CYS A 73 14.41 -20.75 -1.79
N ASP A 74 15.59 -21.01 -2.34
CA ASP A 74 15.76 -21.24 -3.78
C ASP A 74 15.13 -22.56 -4.24
N ASN A 75 15.13 -23.59 -3.39
CA ASN A 75 14.59 -24.92 -3.70
C ASN A 75 13.53 -25.34 -2.70
N LEU A 76 12.26 -25.14 -3.04
CA LEU A 76 11.14 -25.51 -2.18
C LEU A 76 10.93 -27.02 -2.00
N GLU A 77 11.49 -27.85 -2.89
CA GLU A 77 11.46 -29.32 -2.80
C GLU A 77 12.57 -29.88 -1.89
N GLU A 78 13.47 -29.03 -1.39
CA GLU A 78 14.51 -29.45 -0.45
C GLU A 78 13.87 -30.02 0.82
N LYS A 79 14.37 -31.18 1.25
CA LYS A 79 14.01 -31.80 2.54
C LYS A 79 14.88 -31.24 3.63
N VAL A 80 14.24 -30.72 4.66
CA VAL A 80 14.89 -30.14 5.83
C VAL A 80 14.52 -30.91 7.08
N ASN A 81 15.49 -31.13 7.96
CA ASN A 81 15.22 -31.67 9.29
C ASN A 81 14.65 -30.55 10.16
N VAL A 82 13.42 -30.69 10.63
CA VAL A 82 12.71 -29.65 11.41
C VAL A 82 13.28 -29.45 12.82
N GLY A 83 14.20 -30.31 13.29
CA GLY A 83 14.75 -30.27 14.62
C GLY A 83 13.72 -30.57 15.72
N SER A 84 13.89 -29.97 16.88
CA SER A 84 12.98 -30.16 18.03
C SER A 84 12.54 -28.85 18.68
N ASN A 85 13.08 -27.72 18.22
CA ASN A 85 12.93 -26.39 18.85
C ASN A 85 11.87 -25.53 18.15
N PHE A 86 10.77 -26.12 17.69
CA PHE A 86 9.65 -25.42 17.12
C PHE A 86 8.48 -25.28 18.11
N ASP A 87 7.58 -24.33 17.85
CA ASP A 87 6.43 -24.07 18.73
C ASP A 87 5.37 -25.19 18.59
N LYS A 88 4.95 -25.73 19.73
CA LYS A 88 3.98 -26.85 19.83
C LYS A 88 2.62 -26.40 20.38
N ARG A 89 2.34 -25.10 20.41
CA ARG A 89 1.10 -24.53 20.95
C ARG A 89 0.15 -24.11 19.84
N GLY A 90 -1.15 -24.16 20.11
CA GLY A 90 -2.22 -23.71 19.21
C GLY A 90 -2.43 -24.65 18.03
N SER A 91 -2.69 -24.12 16.83
CA SER A 91 -2.89 -24.89 15.61
C SER A 91 -1.56 -25.46 15.12
N LEU A 92 -1.54 -26.73 14.78
CA LEU A 92 -0.33 -27.49 14.43
C LEU A 92 -0.54 -28.33 13.16
N MET A 93 0.49 -28.48 12.36
CA MET A 93 0.62 -29.52 11.33
C MET A 93 0.82 -30.90 11.97
N LYS A 94 1.44 -30.94 13.16
CA LYS A 94 1.64 -32.09 14.06
C LYS A 94 2.73 -33.07 13.61
N PHE A 95 3.75 -32.62 12.92
CA PHE A 95 4.93 -33.46 12.64
C PHE A 95 5.78 -33.73 13.90
N SER A 96 6.64 -34.73 13.80
CA SER A 96 7.50 -35.19 14.90
C SER A 96 8.81 -34.41 14.99
N ASN A 97 9.49 -34.48 16.17
CA ASN A 97 10.85 -33.96 16.28
C ASN A 97 11.81 -34.65 15.31
N ASN A 98 12.70 -33.88 14.69
CA ASN A 98 13.69 -34.35 13.74
C ASN A 98 13.06 -35.09 12.53
N GLU A 99 11.86 -34.71 12.17
CA GLU A 99 11.24 -35.18 10.94
C GLU A 99 11.83 -34.44 9.73
N GLU A 100 11.93 -35.12 8.61
CA GLU A 100 12.39 -34.55 7.33
C GLU A 100 11.19 -34.24 6.45
N LEU A 101 10.95 -32.94 6.25
CA LEU A 101 9.84 -32.40 5.44
C LEU A 101 10.40 -31.50 4.35
N ARG A 102 9.74 -31.45 3.20
CA ARG A 102 10.08 -30.46 2.18
C ARG A 102 9.69 -29.07 2.66
N ILE A 103 10.42 -28.07 2.23
CA ILE A 103 10.10 -26.65 2.54
C ILE A 103 8.68 -26.33 2.07
N ILE A 104 8.28 -26.80 0.88
CA ILE A 104 6.93 -26.60 0.35
C ILE A 104 5.84 -27.20 1.26
N ASP A 105 6.09 -28.36 1.88
CA ASP A 105 5.14 -29.00 2.79
C ASP A 105 4.96 -28.19 4.08
N LEU A 106 6.06 -27.63 4.61
CA LEU A 106 6.00 -26.71 5.75
C LEU A 106 5.25 -25.41 5.41
N ILE A 107 5.40 -24.91 4.20
CA ILE A 107 4.67 -23.72 3.72
C ILE A 107 3.17 -24.02 3.66
N TYR A 108 2.76 -25.14 3.05
CA TYR A 108 1.35 -25.55 3.02
C TYR A 108 0.80 -25.80 4.44
N GLY A 109 1.58 -26.45 5.32
CA GLY A 109 1.21 -26.63 6.73
C GLY A 109 1.03 -25.30 7.46
N THR A 110 1.88 -24.32 7.18
CA THR A 110 1.79 -22.96 7.73
C THR A 110 0.50 -22.27 7.28
N MET A 111 0.13 -22.36 6.02
CA MET A 111 -1.01 -21.63 5.48
C MET A 111 -2.34 -22.35 5.65
N MET A 112 -2.42 -23.63 5.32
CA MET A 112 -3.68 -24.37 5.29
C MET A 112 -4.22 -24.67 6.69
N VAL A 113 -3.45 -25.41 7.50
CA VAL A 113 -3.86 -25.78 8.86
C VAL A 113 -3.41 -24.76 9.91
N SER A 114 -2.83 -23.66 9.46
CA SER A 114 -2.31 -22.61 10.35
C SER A 114 -1.24 -23.10 11.32
N GLY A 115 -0.40 -24.07 10.91
CA GLY A 115 0.60 -24.74 11.73
C GLY A 115 1.60 -23.77 12.37
N ASN A 116 1.58 -23.66 13.70
CA ASN A 116 2.55 -22.86 14.44
C ASN A 116 3.92 -23.54 14.47
N ASP A 117 3.92 -24.87 14.51
CA ASP A 117 5.08 -25.73 14.37
C ASP A 117 5.77 -25.53 13.02
N ALA A 118 5.01 -25.59 11.93
CA ALA A 118 5.51 -25.39 10.57
C ALA A 118 6.09 -23.98 10.36
N ALA A 119 5.37 -22.93 10.81
CA ALA A 119 5.87 -21.57 10.74
C ALA A 119 7.17 -21.36 11.54
N SER A 120 7.24 -21.97 12.73
CA SER A 120 8.45 -21.93 13.56
C SER A 120 9.63 -22.68 12.94
N ALA A 121 9.37 -23.85 12.37
CA ALA A 121 10.40 -24.64 11.70
C ALA A 121 10.97 -23.89 10.48
N LEU A 122 10.11 -23.29 9.64
CA LEU A 122 10.53 -22.44 8.53
C LEU A 122 11.41 -21.26 9.01
N ALA A 123 10.97 -20.55 10.06
CA ALA A 123 11.71 -19.42 10.58
C ALA A 123 13.12 -19.82 11.08
N ILE A 124 13.21 -20.93 11.80
CA ILE A 124 14.50 -21.45 12.30
C ILE A 124 15.37 -21.94 11.14
N HIS A 125 14.80 -22.61 10.15
CA HIS A 125 15.55 -23.08 8.97
C HIS A 125 16.14 -21.91 8.20
N ILE A 126 15.36 -20.84 7.94
CA ILE A 126 15.77 -19.72 7.11
C ILE A 126 16.80 -18.83 7.81
N SER A 127 16.67 -18.60 9.12
CA SER A 127 17.46 -17.58 9.83
C SER A 127 18.19 -18.08 11.09
N GLY A 128 18.11 -19.38 11.39
CA GLY A 128 18.72 -20.00 12.55
C GLY A 128 17.96 -19.84 13.86
N SER A 129 17.09 -18.82 13.99
CA SER A 129 16.25 -18.60 15.18
C SER A 129 14.99 -17.81 14.88
N GLN A 130 14.01 -17.87 15.79
CA GLN A 130 12.78 -17.03 15.72
C GLN A 130 13.10 -15.54 15.81
N ASP A 131 14.06 -15.17 16.64
CA ASP A 131 14.43 -13.75 16.84
C ASP A 131 15.09 -13.15 15.59
N GLU A 132 16.00 -13.90 14.94
CA GLU A 132 16.60 -13.46 13.69
C GLU A 132 15.53 -13.40 12.56
N PHE A 133 14.61 -14.36 12.53
CA PHE A 133 13.51 -14.32 11.57
C PHE A 133 12.60 -13.11 11.77
N SER A 134 12.32 -12.72 13.02
CA SER A 134 11.53 -11.53 13.33
C SER A 134 12.15 -10.25 12.78
N LYS A 135 13.48 -10.16 12.73
CA LYS A 135 14.19 -9.02 12.12
C LYS A 135 13.94 -8.97 10.60
N LEU A 136 13.97 -10.14 9.92
CA LEU A 136 13.63 -10.23 8.50
C LEU A 136 12.19 -9.83 8.24
N MET A 137 11.24 -10.27 9.09
CA MET A 137 9.83 -9.88 8.99
C MET A 137 9.65 -8.36 9.11
N ASN A 138 10.32 -7.72 10.07
CA ASN A 138 10.22 -6.28 10.28
C ASN A 138 10.93 -5.47 9.18
N ALA A 139 12.04 -5.98 8.64
CA ALA A 139 12.69 -5.36 7.49
C ALA A 139 11.79 -5.40 6.24
N LYS A 140 11.16 -6.56 5.97
CA LYS A 140 10.20 -6.70 4.87
C LYS A 140 8.94 -5.84 5.10
N ALA A 141 8.46 -5.73 6.33
CA ALA A 141 7.34 -4.84 6.67
C ALA A 141 7.65 -3.38 6.33
N ALA A 142 8.85 -2.90 6.69
CA ALA A 142 9.31 -1.56 6.33
C ALA A 142 9.43 -1.37 4.80
N GLU A 143 9.96 -2.36 4.08
CA GLU A 143 10.07 -2.35 2.61
C GLU A 143 8.70 -2.23 1.93
N ILE A 144 7.69 -2.91 2.44
CA ILE A 144 6.31 -2.88 1.91
C ILE A 144 5.57 -1.59 2.31
N GLY A 145 6.07 -0.84 3.30
CA GLY A 145 5.42 0.37 3.83
C GLY A 145 4.44 0.10 4.98
N MET A 146 4.57 -1.01 5.69
CA MET A 146 3.78 -1.37 6.88
C MET A 146 4.31 -0.65 8.13
N ASN A 147 4.08 0.66 8.21
CA ASN A 147 4.73 1.53 9.20
C ASN A 147 4.19 1.39 10.63
N ASP A 148 2.99 0.82 10.79
CA ASP A 148 2.34 0.61 12.08
C ASP A 148 2.35 -0.87 12.49
N THR A 149 3.37 -1.64 12.03
CA THR A 149 3.50 -3.08 12.24
C THR A 149 4.80 -3.43 12.94
N HIS A 150 4.73 -4.36 13.90
CA HIS A 150 5.89 -4.98 14.52
C HIS A 150 5.65 -6.47 14.75
N PHE A 151 6.50 -7.30 14.17
CA PHE A 151 6.46 -8.74 14.30
C PHE A 151 7.51 -9.24 15.31
N VAL A 152 7.10 -10.16 16.18
CA VAL A 152 7.97 -10.81 17.20
C VAL A 152 8.12 -12.31 16.92
N LYS A 153 7.11 -12.93 16.30
CA LYS A 153 7.05 -14.38 16.06
C LYS A 153 6.54 -14.70 14.66
N ALA A 154 7.09 -15.74 14.05
CA ALA A 154 6.69 -16.20 12.73
C ALA A 154 5.23 -16.74 12.67
N ASN A 155 4.69 -17.21 13.78
CA ASN A 155 3.39 -17.87 13.86
C ASN A 155 2.22 -16.98 14.28
N GLY A 156 2.50 -15.78 14.83
CA GLY A 156 1.47 -14.84 15.29
C GLY A 156 0.81 -15.19 16.62
N LEU A 157 1.42 -16.06 17.43
CA LEU A 157 1.00 -16.24 18.82
C LEU A 157 1.16 -14.92 19.58
N HIS A 158 0.18 -14.64 20.44
CA HIS A 158 0.06 -13.35 21.10
C HIS A 158 1.34 -12.92 21.84
N ASP A 159 1.66 -11.66 21.69
CA ASP A 159 2.65 -10.88 22.38
C ASP A 159 2.24 -9.41 22.28
N ASP A 160 2.36 -8.61 23.33
CA ASP A 160 1.92 -7.21 23.33
C ASP A 160 2.68 -6.35 22.32
N ASN A 161 3.91 -6.78 21.98
CA ASN A 161 4.74 -6.14 20.96
C ASN A 161 4.55 -6.73 19.55
N HIS A 162 3.69 -7.75 19.38
CA HIS A 162 3.37 -8.34 18.10
C HIS A 162 2.05 -7.78 17.58
N TYR A 163 2.10 -6.70 16.83
CA TYR A 163 0.93 -5.95 16.38
C TYR A 163 1.03 -5.51 14.92
N SER A 164 -0.09 -5.12 14.36
CA SER A 164 -0.23 -4.56 13.03
C SER A 164 -1.48 -3.68 12.96
N THR A 165 -1.91 -3.33 11.76
CA THR A 165 -3.18 -2.67 11.46
C THR A 165 -3.91 -3.41 10.34
N ALA A 166 -5.20 -3.18 10.17
CA ALA A 166 -5.94 -3.77 9.03
C ALA A 166 -5.41 -3.22 7.70
N TYR A 167 -4.97 -1.97 7.67
CA TYR A 167 -4.36 -1.34 6.50
C TYR A 167 -3.02 -1.99 6.14
N ASP A 168 -2.10 -2.12 7.10
CA ASP A 168 -0.79 -2.73 6.86
C ASP A 168 -0.93 -4.19 6.42
N MET A 169 -1.88 -4.93 7.00
CA MET A 169 -2.14 -6.31 6.59
C MET A 169 -2.81 -6.40 5.20
N ALA A 170 -3.51 -5.36 4.76
CA ALA A 170 -3.96 -5.26 3.37
C ALA A 170 -2.79 -5.01 2.40
N LEU A 171 -1.82 -4.15 2.78
CA LEU A 171 -0.57 -3.98 2.03
C LEU A 171 0.20 -5.29 1.90
N LEU A 172 0.33 -6.04 3.01
CA LEU A 172 0.98 -7.36 3.00
C LEU A 172 0.24 -8.36 2.10
N GLY A 173 -1.10 -8.41 2.20
CA GLY A 173 -1.92 -9.26 1.33
C GLY A 173 -1.75 -8.91 -0.14
N ARG A 174 -1.75 -7.62 -0.47
CA ARG A 174 -1.50 -7.09 -1.81
C ARG A 174 -0.13 -7.51 -2.34
N TYR A 175 0.93 -7.32 -1.54
CA TYR A 175 2.30 -7.70 -1.90
C TYR A 175 2.41 -9.21 -2.14
N ALA A 176 1.94 -10.03 -1.19
CA ALA A 176 2.04 -11.48 -1.28
C ALA A 176 1.27 -12.06 -2.48
N MET A 177 0.10 -11.49 -2.81
CA MET A 177 -0.69 -11.89 -3.97
C MET A 177 -0.05 -11.56 -5.32
N GLN A 178 1.05 -10.81 -5.39
CA GLN A 178 1.84 -10.64 -6.62
C GLN A 178 2.69 -11.90 -6.93
N ASN A 179 3.01 -12.71 -5.91
CA ASN A 179 3.77 -13.95 -6.09
C ASN A 179 2.86 -15.09 -6.55
N GLN A 180 3.14 -15.67 -7.73
CA GLN A 180 2.31 -16.71 -8.31
C GLN A 180 2.26 -17.98 -7.45
N LYS A 181 3.39 -18.39 -6.85
CA LYS A 181 3.43 -19.55 -5.96
C LYS A 181 2.62 -19.34 -4.69
N PHE A 182 2.64 -18.13 -4.14
CA PHE A 182 1.79 -17.76 -3.01
C PHE A 182 0.30 -17.89 -3.36
N ARG A 183 -0.12 -17.41 -4.55
CA ARG A 183 -1.52 -17.55 -5.04
C ARG A 183 -1.95 -19.02 -5.11
N GLU A 184 -1.09 -19.89 -5.66
CA GLU A 184 -1.36 -21.33 -5.74
C GLU A 184 -1.60 -21.92 -4.35
N ILE A 185 -0.73 -21.60 -3.38
CA ILE A 185 -0.80 -22.13 -2.01
C ILE A 185 -2.08 -21.69 -1.31
N VAL A 186 -2.42 -20.38 -1.35
CA VAL A 186 -3.55 -19.86 -0.57
C VAL A 186 -4.92 -20.17 -1.17
N SER A 187 -4.98 -20.49 -2.47
CA SER A 187 -6.18 -20.92 -3.17
C SER A 187 -6.42 -22.42 -3.14
N ALA A 188 -5.43 -23.24 -2.77
CA ALA A 188 -5.56 -24.68 -2.69
C ALA A 188 -6.53 -25.08 -1.59
N GLN A 189 -7.39 -26.07 -1.87
CA GLN A 189 -8.34 -26.63 -0.90
C GLN A 189 -7.67 -27.68 -0.01
N TYR A 190 -6.78 -28.47 -0.60
CA TYR A 190 -6.07 -29.60 0.02
C TYR A 190 -4.61 -29.61 -0.39
N TRP A 191 -3.80 -30.23 0.44
CA TRP A 191 -2.42 -30.58 0.13
C TRP A 191 -2.05 -31.90 0.79
N ASP A 192 -1.52 -32.83 0.00
CA ASP A 192 -1.06 -34.11 0.48
C ASP A 192 0.47 -34.11 0.61
N VAL A 193 0.94 -34.23 1.84
CA VAL A 193 2.36 -34.38 2.16
C VAL A 193 2.71 -35.85 2.01
N PRO A 194 3.71 -36.21 1.21
CA PRO A 194 4.10 -37.59 1.03
C PRO A 194 4.68 -38.22 2.32
N PRO A 195 4.80 -39.55 2.40
CA PRO A 195 5.46 -40.20 3.52
C PRO A 195 6.81 -39.61 3.86
N THR A 196 7.10 -39.53 5.16
CA THR A 196 8.32 -38.98 5.70
C THR A 196 9.20 -40.05 6.37
N ASN A 197 10.31 -39.64 6.97
CA ASN A 197 11.15 -40.52 7.79
C ASN A 197 10.52 -40.85 9.16
N LYS A 198 9.38 -40.24 9.52
CA LYS A 198 8.69 -40.42 10.81
C LYS A 198 7.22 -40.82 10.66
N ASP A 199 6.62 -40.51 9.54
CA ASP A 199 5.21 -40.81 9.26
C ASP A 199 5.12 -41.50 7.90
N SER A 200 4.66 -42.80 7.91
CA SER A 200 4.53 -43.63 6.71
C SER A 200 3.34 -43.27 5.83
N ASP A 201 2.36 -42.54 6.39
CA ASP A 201 1.12 -42.19 5.69
C ASP A 201 1.18 -40.75 5.12
N GLY A 202 2.10 -39.93 5.67
CA GLY A 202 2.18 -38.51 5.36
C GLY A 202 1.04 -37.73 6.00
N TYR A 203 0.74 -36.52 5.44
CA TYR A 203 -0.28 -35.63 6.01
C TYR A 203 -1.28 -35.19 4.96
N HIS A 204 -2.56 -35.26 5.27
CA HIS A 204 -3.61 -34.63 4.49
C HIS A 204 -3.97 -33.27 5.15
N LEU A 205 -3.71 -32.15 4.45
CA LEU A 205 -3.91 -30.80 4.95
C LEU A 205 -5.12 -30.16 4.26
N GLU A 206 -6.10 -29.71 5.07
CA GLU A 206 -7.29 -29.00 4.59
C GLU A 206 -7.18 -27.50 4.86
N ASN A 207 -7.61 -26.69 3.90
CA ASN A 207 -7.58 -25.25 4.07
C ASN A 207 -8.60 -24.77 5.12
N ALA A 208 -8.13 -24.09 6.16
CA ALA A 208 -8.97 -23.51 7.23
C ALA A 208 -9.78 -22.29 6.76
N ASN A 209 -9.50 -21.72 5.59
CA ASN A 209 -10.26 -20.61 5.03
C ASN A 209 -11.57 -21.11 4.41
N ARG A 210 -12.69 -20.86 5.08
CA ARG A 210 -14.02 -21.35 4.64
C ARG A 210 -14.56 -20.64 3.40
N LEU A 211 -13.94 -19.56 2.95
CA LEU A 211 -14.25 -18.96 1.65
C LEU A 211 -13.72 -19.82 0.49
N ILE A 212 -12.69 -20.65 0.75
CA ILE A 212 -12.00 -21.48 -0.24
C ILE A 212 -12.44 -22.96 -0.13
N HIS A 213 -12.56 -23.45 1.10
CA HIS A 213 -12.83 -24.85 1.39
C HIS A 213 -13.94 -25.03 2.40
N LYS A 214 -14.94 -25.87 2.10
CA LYS A 214 -15.96 -26.26 3.07
C LYS A 214 -15.39 -27.35 3.97
N GLY A 215 -15.25 -27.07 5.27
CA GLY A 215 -14.81 -28.07 6.22
C GLY A 215 -15.84 -29.20 6.35
N GLU A 216 -15.38 -30.42 6.53
CA GLU A 216 -16.23 -31.62 6.63
C GLU A 216 -17.30 -31.53 7.72
N LYS A 217 -16.98 -30.83 8.83
CA LYS A 217 -17.86 -30.67 9.99
C LYS A 217 -18.76 -29.42 9.93
N ASP A 218 -18.64 -28.62 8.86
CA ASP A 218 -19.43 -27.41 8.73
C ASP A 218 -20.83 -27.72 8.21
N THR A 219 -21.85 -27.36 8.98
CA THR A 219 -23.26 -27.54 8.62
C THR A 219 -23.71 -26.61 7.51
N GLN A 220 -23.04 -25.45 7.36
CA GLN A 220 -23.31 -24.43 6.36
C GLN A 220 -22.09 -24.22 5.47
N SER A 221 -22.31 -23.89 4.20
CA SER A 221 -21.25 -23.51 3.28
C SER A 221 -21.03 -22.01 3.33
N TYR A 222 -19.77 -21.59 3.43
CA TYR A 222 -19.33 -20.20 3.34
C TYR A 222 -18.48 -19.98 2.08
N LEU A 223 -18.44 -20.95 1.17
CA LEU A 223 -17.70 -20.84 -0.07
C LEU A 223 -18.11 -19.58 -0.84
N TYR A 224 -17.13 -18.83 -1.28
CA TYR A 224 -17.35 -17.65 -2.10
C TYR A 224 -16.68 -17.84 -3.46
N GLN A 225 -17.46 -17.92 -4.52
CA GLN A 225 -17.01 -18.32 -5.85
C GLN A 225 -15.87 -17.47 -6.43
N TYR A 226 -15.71 -16.22 -5.95
CA TYR A 226 -14.65 -15.31 -6.39
C TYR A 226 -13.44 -15.29 -5.45
N ALA A 227 -13.48 -16.00 -4.32
CA ALA A 227 -12.39 -16.02 -3.35
C ALA A 227 -11.14 -16.66 -3.95
N THR A 228 -9.98 -16.05 -3.70
CA THR A 228 -8.66 -16.50 -4.16
C THR A 228 -7.67 -16.75 -3.02
N GLY A 229 -8.03 -16.48 -1.77
CA GLY A 229 -7.19 -16.64 -0.57
C GLY A 229 -7.78 -15.89 0.62
N ILE A 230 -7.03 -15.59 1.67
CA ILE A 230 -5.60 -15.76 1.92
C ILE A 230 -5.41 -16.52 3.26
N LYS A 231 -5.69 -15.88 4.42
CA LYS A 231 -5.38 -16.44 5.74
C LYS A 231 -6.33 -16.00 6.84
N THR A 232 -6.72 -16.94 7.71
CA THR A 232 -7.46 -16.67 8.93
C THR A 232 -6.53 -16.52 10.13
N GLY A 233 -6.97 -15.81 11.17
CA GLY A 233 -6.31 -15.67 12.47
C GLY A 233 -7.30 -15.76 13.61
N ASP A 234 -6.83 -16.25 14.76
CA ASP A 234 -7.65 -16.39 15.97
C ASP A 234 -6.76 -16.47 17.20
N THR A 235 -6.90 -15.55 18.14
CA THR A 235 -6.40 -15.61 19.51
C THR A 235 -7.37 -14.86 20.42
N ASP A 236 -7.35 -15.13 21.72
CA ASP A 236 -8.27 -14.45 22.66
C ASP A 236 -8.14 -12.92 22.59
N GLN A 237 -6.92 -12.42 22.43
CA GLN A 237 -6.65 -10.97 22.38
C GLN A 237 -6.97 -10.35 21.02
N ALA A 238 -6.70 -11.06 19.93
CA ALA A 238 -6.97 -10.56 18.58
C ALA A 238 -8.46 -10.62 18.21
N GLY A 239 -9.20 -11.55 18.83
CA GLY A 239 -10.47 -11.96 18.30
C GLY A 239 -10.30 -12.77 17.02
N ARG A 240 -11.37 -12.87 16.22
CA ARG A 240 -11.33 -13.57 14.94
C ARG A 240 -10.92 -12.59 13.85
N CYS A 241 -9.97 -13.02 13.05
CA CYS A 241 -9.32 -12.23 12.00
C CYS A 241 -9.34 -12.96 10.66
N ILE A 242 -9.38 -12.22 9.58
CA ILE A 242 -9.13 -12.72 8.23
C ILE A 242 -8.45 -11.65 7.38
N VAL A 243 -7.48 -12.07 6.58
CA VAL A 243 -7.05 -11.39 5.36
C VAL A 243 -7.56 -12.25 4.23
N ALA A 244 -8.46 -11.72 3.42
CA ALA A 244 -9.08 -12.42 2.31
C ALA A 244 -8.79 -11.71 0.99
N SER A 245 -8.81 -12.45 -0.11
CA SER A 245 -8.76 -11.91 -1.47
C SER A 245 -9.87 -12.52 -2.32
N ALA A 246 -10.33 -11.72 -3.28
CA ALA A 246 -11.31 -12.17 -4.27
C ALA A 246 -11.06 -11.48 -5.61
N ARG A 247 -11.36 -12.19 -6.71
CA ARG A 247 -11.20 -11.66 -8.07
C ARG A 247 -12.46 -11.89 -8.89
N LYS A 248 -12.94 -10.81 -9.50
CA LYS A 248 -14.11 -10.82 -10.38
C LYS A 248 -13.93 -9.81 -11.50
N ASP A 249 -14.20 -10.20 -12.75
CA ASP A 249 -14.22 -9.33 -13.93
C ASP A 249 -12.94 -8.45 -14.06
N GLY A 250 -11.76 -9.02 -13.76
CA GLY A 250 -10.48 -8.31 -13.83
C GLY A 250 -10.13 -7.48 -12.59
N VAL A 251 -11.09 -7.18 -11.73
CA VAL A 251 -10.86 -6.49 -10.44
C VAL A 251 -10.45 -7.51 -9.40
N GLU A 252 -9.38 -7.23 -8.65
CA GLU A 252 -8.94 -8.03 -7.51
C GLU A 252 -8.94 -7.18 -6.24
N LEU A 253 -9.55 -7.68 -5.19
CA LEU A 253 -9.73 -6.97 -3.93
C LEU A 253 -9.10 -7.76 -2.78
N ILE A 254 -8.50 -7.02 -1.84
CA ILE A 254 -8.05 -7.53 -0.54
C ILE A 254 -9.00 -6.99 0.53
N CYS A 255 -9.55 -7.88 1.35
CA CYS A 255 -10.43 -7.53 2.47
C CYS A 255 -9.81 -8.02 3.78
N VAL A 256 -9.55 -7.09 4.70
CA VAL A 256 -9.06 -7.40 6.05
C VAL A 256 -10.16 -7.09 7.04
N LEU A 257 -10.53 -8.10 7.83
CA LEU A 257 -11.51 -7.99 8.92
C LEU A 257 -10.84 -8.47 10.20
N PHE A 258 -10.67 -7.59 11.18
CA PHE A 258 -10.00 -7.87 12.44
C PHE A 258 -10.89 -7.56 13.64
N GLY A 259 -10.74 -8.37 14.69
CA GLY A 259 -11.32 -8.10 15.98
C GLY A 259 -12.79 -8.50 16.14
N ASP A 260 -13.29 -9.46 15.34
CA ASP A 260 -14.58 -10.07 15.65
C ASP A 260 -14.52 -10.79 17.00
N PRO A 261 -15.60 -10.74 17.81
CA PRO A 261 -15.58 -11.35 19.13
C PRO A 261 -15.33 -12.86 19.10
N GLN A 262 -14.81 -13.39 20.21
CA GLN A 262 -14.73 -14.82 20.46
C GLN A 262 -16.11 -15.41 20.77
N GLY A 263 -16.21 -16.73 20.76
CA GLY A 263 -17.43 -17.49 21.03
C GLY A 263 -18.09 -18.08 19.78
N ASP A 264 -18.91 -19.08 19.97
CA ASP A 264 -19.50 -19.88 18.88
C ASP A 264 -20.41 -19.06 17.97
N LYS A 265 -21.14 -18.09 18.52
CA LYS A 265 -21.99 -17.16 17.77
C LYS A 265 -21.23 -16.40 16.67
N TYR A 266 -19.95 -16.11 16.89
CA TYR A 266 -19.14 -15.29 15.99
C TYR A 266 -18.13 -16.12 15.18
N ARG A 267 -18.22 -17.46 15.28
CA ARG A 267 -17.26 -18.39 14.68
C ARG A 267 -17.06 -18.17 13.18
N TYR A 268 -18.11 -17.82 12.48
CA TYR A 268 -18.14 -17.70 11.03
C TYR A 268 -18.34 -16.26 10.53
N THR A 269 -18.51 -15.28 11.41
CA THR A 269 -18.81 -13.87 11.07
C THR A 269 -17.88 -13.28 10.02
N ARG A 270 -16.57 -13.55 10.10
CA ARG A 270 -15.59 -13.10 9.11
C ARG A 270 -15.86 -13.65 7.71
N PHE A 271 -16.38 -14.89 7.60
CA PHE A 271 -16.73 -15.52 6.33
C PHE A 271 -18.08 -15.06 5.79
N GLU A 272 -18.95 -14.56 6.64
CA GLU A 272 -20.24 -13.95 6.28
C GLU A 272 -20.03 -12.50 5.81
N ASN A 273 -19.13 -11.77 6.45
CA ASN A 273 -18.90 -10.36 6.17
C ASN A 273 -17.98 -10.12 4.97
N ALA A 274 -16.88 -10.89 4.80
CA ALA A 274 -15.95 -10.66 3.69
C ALA A 274 -16.63 -10.66 2.32
N PRO A 275 -17.54 -11.59 1.97
CA PRO A 275 -18.30 -11.57 0.72
C PRO A 275 -19.15 -10.29 0.53
N LYS A 276 -19.71 -9.73 1.61
CA LYS A 276 -20.51 -8.48 1.52
C LYS A 276 -19.62 -7.32 1.07
N PHE A 277 -18.43 -7.17 1.67
CA PHE A 277 -17.47 -6.13 1.27
C PHE A 277 -16.94 -6.36 -0.15
N PHE A 278 -16.66 -7.61 -0.53
CA PHE A 278 -16.27 -7.92 -1.90
C PHE A 278 -17.36 -7.58 -2.91
N ASN A 279 -18.61 -8.00 -2.67
CA ASN A 279 -19.72 -7.69 -3.57
C ASN A 279 -19.89 -6.19 -3.70
N TRP A 280 -19.92 -5.47 -2.58
CA TRP A 280 -20.02 -4.01 -2.59
C TRP A 280 -18.86 -3.37 -3.37
N GLY A 281 -17.62 -3.84 -3.16
CA GLY A 281 -16.46 -3.38 -3.89
C GLY A 281 -16.61 -3.63 -5.39
N PHE A 282 -16.97 -4.84 -5.81
CA PHE A 282 -17.18 -5.19 -7.22
C PHE A 282 -18.37 -4.47 -7.86
N GLU A 283 -19.39 -4.08 -7.10
CA GLU A 283 -20.55 -3.33 -7.59
C GLU A 283 -20.24 -1.85 -7.75
N ASN A 284 -19.43 -1.28 -6.88
CA ASN A 284 -19.19 0.16 -6.84
C ASN A 284 -17.88 0.60 -7.50
N TYR A 285 -16.92 -0.33 -7.72
CA TYR A 285 -15.61 -0.04 -8.28
C TYR A 285 -15.33 -0.88 -9.51
N SER A 286 -14.51 -0.33 -10.40
CA SER A 286 -14.00 -1.02 -11.58
C SER A 286 -12.60 -0.52 -11.91
N SER A 287 -11.96 -1.18 -12.87
CA SER A 287 -10.65 -0.78 -13.38
C SER A 287 -10.61 -0.94 -14.90
N VAL A 288 -9.71 -0.20 -15.52
CA VAL A 288 -9.40 -0.30 -16.94
C VAL A 288 -7.90 -0.34 -17.12
N SER A 289 -7.42 -1.23 -17.99
CA SER A 289 -6.00 -1.26 -18.37
C SER A 289 -5.67 -0.03 -19.20
N VAL A 290 -4.52 0.59 -18.95
CA VAL A 290 -4.04 1.73 -19.74
C VAL A 290 -3.87 1.33 -21.20
N SER A 291 -3.54 0.06 -21.50
CA SER A 291 -3.48 -0.45 -22.88
C SER A 291 -4.80 -0.34 -23.66
N GLU A 292 -5.95 -0.33 -22.97
CA GLU A 292 -7.29 -0.18 -23.59
C GLU A 292 -7.65 1.28 -23.92
N LEU A 293 -6.89 2.22 -23.34
CA LEU A 293 -7.14 3.66 -23.48
C LEU A 293 -6.33 4.30 -24.61
N ASN A 294 -5.37 3.56 -25.20
CA ASN A 294 -4.49 4.05 -26.26
C ASN A 294 -3.79 5.37 -25.93
N LEU A 295 -3.26 5.49 -24.69
CA LEU A 295 -2.58 6.70 -24.27
C LEU A 295 -1.31 6.94 -25.10
N GLN A 296 -1.06 8.20 -25.47
CA GLN A 296 0.20 8.60 -26.09
C GLN A 296 1.35 8.28 -25.12
N SER A 297 2.28 7.42 -25.51
CA SER A 297 3.41 7.03 -24.69
C SER A 297 4.74 7.65 -25.12
N SER A 298 4.86 8.14 -26.36
CA SER A 298 6.11 8.75 -26.87
C SER A 298 5.92 10.25 -27.07
N PHE A 299 6.90 11.03 -26.67
CA PHE A 299 6.90 12.49 -26.67
C PHE A 299 8.19 13.04 -27.26
N SER A 300 8.05 14.10 -28.09
CA SER A 300 9.19 14.91 -28.49
C SER A 300 9.47 15.96 -27.43
N VAL A 301 10.70 16.01 -26.97
CA VAL A 301 11.12 16.85 -25.84
C VAL A 301 12.06 17.96 -26.35
N PRO A 302 11.77 19.24 -26.10
CA PRO A 302 12.66 20.33 -26.47
C PRO A 302 13.93 20.32 -25.61
N VAL A 303 15.09 20.42 -26.26
CA VAL A 303 16.41 20.47 -25.60
C VAL A 303 17.18 21.70 -26.07
N GLU A 304 17.62 22.52 -25.10
CA GLU A 304 18.48 23.64 -25.33
C GLU A 304 19.96 23.20 -25.31
N ASN A 305 20.80 23.86 -26.13
CA ASN A 305 22.25 23.57 -26.26
C ASN A 305 22.56 22.12 -26.68
N GLY A 306 21.61 21.43 -27.28
CA GLY A 306 21.81 20.06 -27.75
C GLY A 306 22.43 20.02 -29.13
N ALA A 307 23.41 19.12 -29.30
CA ALA A 307 23.98 18.78 -30.61
C ALA A 307 23.12 17.70 -31.26
N PHE A 308 22.47 18.00 -32.36
CA PHE A 308 21.65 17.05 -33.10
C PHE A 308 22.42 16.55 -34.33
N GLU A 309 23.20 15.47 -34.19
CA GLU A 309 23.97 14.89 -35.30
C GLU A 309 23.07 14.29 -36.39
N ASP A 310 21.86 13.84 -36.06
CA ASP A 310 20.97 13.14 -36.97
C ASP A 310 19.61 13.87 -37.24
N GLY A 311 19.56 15.19 -37.03
CA GLY A 311 18.36 15.99 -37.27
C GLY A 311 17.18 15.68 -36.36
N GLY A 312 17.38 14.85 -35.36
CA GLY A 312 16.35 14.39 -34.42
C GLY A 312 16.41 15.13 -33.08
N GLY A 313 15.26 15.52 -32.58
CA GLY A 313 15.13 15.97 -31.20
C GLY A 313 15.28 14.82 -30.20
N LEU A 314 15.25 15.12 -28.90
CA LEU A 314 15.09 14.11 -27.85
C LEU A 314 13.69 13.50 -27.94
N THR A 315 13.62 12.18 -27.97
CA THR A 315 12.38 11.45 -27.72
C THR A 315 12.40 10.87 -26.32
N ALA A 316 11.25 10.84 -25.69
CA ALA A 316 11.10 10.24 -24.37
C ALA A 316 9.81 9.42 -24.29
N THR A 317 9.90 8.28 -23.62
CA THR A 317 8.79 7.35 -23.45
C THR A 317 8.25 7.40 -22.02
N ALA A 318 6.92 7.47 -21.92
CA ALA A 318 6.20 7.38 -20.65
C ALA A 318 6.04 5.92 -20.21
N ASP A 319 6.40 5.61 -18.97
CA ASP A 319 6.18 4.29 -18.37
C ASP A 319 4.69 4.09 -18.02
N VAL A 320 3.92 3.65 -19.02
CA VAL A 320 2.49 3.34 -18.88
C VAL A 320 2.19 1.83 -19.00
N SER A 321 3.21 1.01 -19.26
CA SER A 321 3.06 -0.43 -19.46
C SER A 321 2.53 -1.12 -18.21
N GLY A 322 1.49 -1.94 -18.36
CA GLY A 322 0.88 -2.69 -17.26
C GLY A 322 0.17 -1.85 -16.20
N LYS A 323 0.08 -0.52 -16.36
CA LYS A 323 -0.65 0.34 -15.43
C LYS A 323 -2.17 0.19 -15.60
N ILE A 324 -2.87 0.42 -14.49
CA ILE A 324 -4.32 0.29 -14.39
C ILE A 324 -4.88 1.59 -13.79
N ILE A 325 -5.99 2.07 -14.34
CA ILE A 325 -6.80 3.14 -13.76
C ILE A 325 -7.97 2.48 -13.06
N ALA A 326 -8.11 2.73 -11.75
CA ALA A 326 -9.20 2.20 -10.94
C ALA A 326 -9.95 3.33 -10.22
N GLY A 327 -11.22 3.10 -9.95
CA GLY A 327 -12.08 4.06 -9.27
C GLY A 327 -13.52 3.60 -9.20
N THR A 328 -14.43 4.52 -8.89
CA THR A 328 -15.87 4.21 -8.98
C THR A 328 -16.24 3.78 -10.41
N ARG A 329 -17.25 2.94 -10.55
CA ARG A 329 -17.70 2.49 -11.88
C ARG A 329 -18.02 3.65 -12.81
N ASP A 330 -18.69 4.69 -12.27
CA ASP A 330 -19.02 5.89 -13.05
C ASP A 330 -17.77 6.63 -13.52
N PHE A 331 -16.76 6.76 -12.64
CA PHE A 331 -15.48 7.36 -13.00
C PHE A 331 -14.79 6.56 -14.11
N VAL A 332 -14.63 5.25 -13.95
CA VAL A 332 -13.95 4.39 -14.95
C VAL A 332 -14.74 4.33 -16.26
N SER A 333 -16.08 4.22 -16.19
CA SER A 333 -16.94 4.28 -17.37
C SER A 333 -16.84 5.62 -18.09
N GLY A 334 -16.73 6.72 -17.34
CA GLY A 334 -16.47 8.05 -17.86
C GLY A 334 -15.13 8.15 -18.59
N VAL A 335 -14.07 7.58 -18.02
CA VAL A 335 -12.74 7.52 -18.65
C VAL A 335 -12.79 6.72 -19.96
N ILE A 336 -13.41 5.52 -19.94
CA ILE A 336 -13.53 4.65 -21.12
C ILE A 336 -14.32 5.37 -22.25
N SER A 337 -15.46 5.97 -21.90
CA SER A 337 -16.32 6.65 -22.89
C SER A 337 -15.69 7.93 -23.46
N SER A 338 -14.76 8.52 -22.72
CA SER A 338 -14.06 9.76 -23.11
C SER A 338 -12.60 9.51 -23.50
N LYS A 339 -12.20 8.27 -23.80
CA LYS A 339 -10.80 7.91 -24.06
C LYS A 339 -10.14 8.73 -25.17
N ASP A 340 -10.88 9.09 -26.21
CA ASP A 340 -10.40 9.86 -27.36
C ASP A 340 -10.18 11.36 -27.01
N THR A 341 -10.60 11.81 -25.84
CA THR A 341 -10.42 13.17 -25.33
C THR A 341 -9.38 13.26 -24.21
N ILE A 342 -8.69 12.16 -23.90
CA ILE A 342 -7.62 12.15 -22.90
C ILE A 342 -6.47 13.01 -23.42
N THR A 343 -6.02 13.96 -22.61
CA THR A 343 -4.88 14.82 -22.93
C THR A 343 -3.69 14.45 -22.08
N ALA A 344 -2.49 14.54 -22.67
CA ALA A 344 -1.22 14.30 -21.99
C ALA A 344 -0.52 15.65 -21.75
N ASN A 345 -0.22 15.95 -20.49
CA ASN A 345 0.48 17.17 -20.09
C ASN A 345 1.86 16.77 -19.56
N VAL A 346 2.92 17.17 -20.26
CA VAL A 346 4.29 16.90 -19.90
C VAL A 346 4.80 18.00 -18.95
N THR A 347 5.47 17.58 -17.89
CA THR A 347 6.22 18.47 -17.01
C THR A 347 7.65 17.97 -16.96
N TYR A 348 8.59 18.76 -17.48
CA TYR A 348 9.99 18.39 -17.45
C TYR A 348 10.58 18.55 -16.05
N ARG A 349 11.71 17.84 -15.78
CA ARG A 349 12.45 17.96 -14.53
C ARG A 349 12.77 19.43 -14.23
N ASP A 350 12.82 19.79 -12.98
CA ASP A 350 13.08 21.15 -12.48
C ASP A 350 12.06 22.22 -12.91
N GLY A 351 10.90 21.82 -13.46
CA GLY A 351 9.84 22.73 -13.92
C GLY A 351 10.26 23.59 -15.12
N ALA A 352 11.28 23.17 -15.86
CA ALA A 352 11.81 23.89 -17.02
C ALA A 352 10.81 23.88 -18.20
N ALA A 353 10.93 24.89 -19.08
CA ALA A 353 10.18 24.93 -20.33
C ALA A 353 10.84 24.02 -21.40
N ALA A 354 12.13 23.80 -21.30
CA ALA A 354 12.94 22.90 -22.12
C ALA A 354 14.06 22.29 -21.26
N LEU A 355 14.55 21.12 -21.63
CA LEU A 355 15.70 20.50 -20.98
C LEU A 355 17.00 21.08 -21.53
N THR A 356 18.09 20.99 -20.76
CA THR A 356 19.42 21.42 -21.20
C THR A 356 20.31 20.19 -21.41
N ALA A 357 21.01 20.11 -22.52
CA ALA A 357 22.02 19.08 -22.78
C ALA A 357 23.24 19.23 -21.83
N PRO A 358 23.98 18.14 -21.50
CA PRO A 358 23.81 16.79 -22.05
C PRO A 358 22.72 15.98 -21.36
N ILE A 359 22.10 15.05 -22.10
CA ILE A 359 21.10 14.10 -21.59
C ILE A 359 21.50 12.72 -22.09
N ALA A 360 21.50 11.72 -21.20
CA ALA A 360 21.79 10.35 -21.58
C ALA A 360 20.49 9.57 -21.84
N ALA A 361 20.55 8.60 -22.75
CA ALA A 361 19.46 7.62 -22.90
C ALA A 361 19.23 6.88 -21.57
N GLY A 362 17.97 6.77 -21.14
CA GLY A 362 17.58 6.20 -19.84
C GLY A 362 17.45 7.22 -18.71
N ASP A 363 17.84 8.47 -18.91
CA ASP A 363 17.63 9.52 -17.90
C ASP A 363 16.12 9.79 -17.70
N GLU A 364 15.73 10.00 -16.44
CA GLU A 364 14.43 10.56 -16.11
C GLU A 364 14.40 12.05 -16.48
N VAL A 365 13.56 12.41 -17.43
CA VAL A 365 13.49 13.76 -17.99
C VAL A 365 12.26 14.54 -17.55
N GLY A 366 11.34 13.89 -16.84
CA GLY A 366 10.15 14.53 -16.32
C GLY A 366 9.02 13.55 -16.05
N THR A 367 7.80 14.07 -16.03
CA THR A 367 6.58 13.29 -15.87
C THR A 367 5.54 13.69 -16.91
N VAL A 368 4.66 12.77 -17.24
CA VAL A 368 3.46 13.06 -18.03
C VAL A 368 2.23 12.78 -17.18
N THR A 369 1.33 13.77 -17.11
CA THR A 369 0.03 13.63 -16.45
C THR A 369 -1.05 13.53 -17.50
N TYR A 370 -1.77 12.41 -17.53
CA TYR A 370 -2.94 12.21 -18.37
C TYR A 370 -4.17 12.73 -17.67
N THR A 371 -4.98 13.52 -18.39
CA THR A 371 -6.21 14.10 -17.85
C THR A 371 -7.40 13.73 -18.73
N CYS A 372 -8.52 13.39 -18.09
CA CYS A 372 -9.78 13.10 -18.71
C CYS A 372 -10.86 14.00 -18.11
N ASN A 373 -11.58 14.74 -18.91
CA ASN A 373 -12.61 15.68 -18.45
C ASN A 373 -12.09 16.67 -17.36
N GLY A 374 -10.83 17.09 -17.47
CA GLY A 374 -10.18 18.01 -16.53
C GLY A 374 -9.68 17.37 -15.23
N ALA A 375 -9.90 16.07 -15.01
CA ALA A 375 -9.36 15.33 -13.86
C ALA A 375 -8.12 14.55 -14.27
N ALA A 376 -7.07 14.58 -13.43
CA ALA A 376 -5.90 13.73 -13.61
C ALA A 376 -6.28 12.26 -13.34
N ILE A 377 -5.97 11.38 -14.30
CA ILE A 377 -6.29 9.95 -14.26
C ILE A 377 -5.06 9.07 -14.10
N LEU A 378 -3.89 9.55 -14.51
CA LEU A 378 -2.63 8.85 -14.41
C LEU A 378 -1.46 9.84 -14.47
N THR A 379 -0.41 9.60 -13.70
CA THR A 379 0.90 10.23 -13.88
C THR A 379 1.96 9.15 -14.07
N ALA A 380 2.84 9.34 -15.06
CA ALA A 380 3.90 8.41 -15.41
C ALA A 380 5.23 9.13 -15.55
N THR A 381 6.33 8.46 -15.20
CA THR A 381 7.69 8.95 -15.44
C THR A 381 7.98 8.98 -16.94
N LEU A 382 8.69 10.01 -17.38
CA LEU A 382 9.13 10.18 -18.74
C LEU A 382 10.65 9.94 -18.81
N THR A 383 11.06 8.95 -19.59
CA THR A 383 12.46 8.51 -19.72
C THR A 383 12.98 8.79 -21.13
N ALA A 384 14.19 9.32 -21.24
CA ALA A 384 14.84 9.61 -22.50
C ALA A 384 15.12 8.33 -23.30
N ASP A 385 14.71 8.27 -24.55
CA ASP A 385 14.93 7.13 -25.45
C ASP A 385 16.31 7.19 -26.12
N ASN A 386 16.85 8.40 -26.30
CA ASN A 386 18.16 8.65 -26.94
C ASN A 386 18.97 9.70 -26.17
N SER A 387 20.28 9.69 -26.38
CA SER A 387 21.20 10.71 -25.84
C SER A 387 21.20 11.97 -26.68
N VAL A 388 21.45 13.12 -26.04
CA VAL A 388 21.71 14.42 -26.67
C VAL A 388 22.94 15.03 -26.02
N ASP A 389 24.00 15.21 -26.80
CA ASP A 389 25.25 15.83 -26.35
C ASP A 389 25.18 17.36 -26.39
N GLU A 390 26.04 18.02 -25.63
CA GLU A 390 26.17 19.48 -25.65
C GLU A 390 26.93 19.96 -26.89
N ILE A 391 26.48 21.03 -27.54
CA ILE A 391 27.10 21.59 -28.75
C ILE A 391 28.59 21.89 -28.54
N GLY A 392 29.01 22.24 -27.34
CA GLY A 392 30.41 22.59 -27.00
C GLY A 392 31.40 21.41 -27.05
N ASN A 393 30.95 20.18 -26.87
CA ASN A 393 31.84 19.01 -26.84
C ASN A 393 32.31 18.53 -28.22
N MET A 394 31.63 18.95 -29.30
CA MET A 394 32.05 18.60 -30.67
C MET A 394 33.25 19.39 -31.18
N ILE A 395 33.58 20.56 -30.62
CA ILE A 395 34.68 21.42 -31.08
C ILE A 395 36.03 20.85 -30.60
N SER A 396 36.07 19.98 -29.63
CA SER A 396 37.32 19.43 -29.05
C SER A 396 37.87 18.18 -29.78
N ALA A 397 37.12 17.61 -30.73
CA ALA A 397 37.53 16.35 -31.41
C ALA A 397 38.39 16.56 -32.66
N ASN A 398 38.71 17.79 -33.08
CA ASN A 398 39.57 18.04 -34.22
C ASN A 398 40.68 19.07 -33.91
N PRO A 399 41.90 18.64 -33.50
CA PRO A 399 42.99 19.54 -33.13
C PRO A 399 43.87 19.89 -34.34
N SER A 400 43.32 20.44 -35.40
CA SER A 400 44.14 20.98 -36.48
C SER A 400 43.45 22.12 -37.24
N GLU A 401 43.24 23.25 -36.56
CA GLU A 401 43.25 24.59 -37.18
C GLU A 401 43.26 25.66 -36.07
N SER A 402 44.27 26.51 -36.11
CA SER A 402 44.54 27.58 -35.16
C SER A 402 43.41 28.63 -35.16
N PRO A 403 42.92 29.09 -34.00
CA PRO A 403 41.90 30.14 -33.94
C PRO A 403 42.55 31.52 -34.07
N LEU A 404 41.96 32.35 -34.91
CA LEU A 404 42.17 33.77 -34.89
C LEU A 404 41.62 34.36 -33.58
N LEU A 405 42.51 35.01 -32.84
CA LEU A 405 42.25 35.76 -31.65
C LEU A 405 41.19 36.87 -31.89
N PHE A 406 40.07 36.77 -31.23
CA PHE A 406 39.21 37.91 -30.96
C PHE A 406 39.04 38.05 -29.45
N ASP A 407 39.61 39.11 -28.92
CA ASP A 407 39.48 39.50 -27.52
C ASP A 407 38.29 40.49 -27.38
N PRO A 408 37.20 40.12 -26.69
CA PRO A 408 36.21 41.12 -26.26
C PRO A 408 36.47 41.39 -24.79
N GLY A 409 36.95 42.62 -24.57
CA GLY A 409 37.26 43.19 -23.27
C GLY A 409 36.17 43.03 -22.22
N ALA A 410 36.68 43.05 -21.04
CA ALA A 410 36.06 43.02 -19.71
C ALA A 410 34.67 43.64 -19.59
N GLY A 411 33.73 42.87 -19.09
CA GLY A 411 32.41 43.30 -18.62
C GLY A 411 31.99 42.54 -17.37
N ASP A 412 32.20 43.19 -16.27
CA ASP A 412 31.45 43.16 -15.00
C ASP A 412 31.07 41.83 -14.35
N THR A 413 31.94 41.42 -13.44
CA THR A 413 31.67 40.32 -12.49
C THR A 413 30.74 40.80 -11.41
N GLY A 414 29.45 40.54 -11.57
CA GLY A 414 28.47 40.63 -10.47
C GLY A 414 28.89 39.72 -9.33
N SER A 415 29.22 40.31 -8.20
CA SER A 415 29.83 39.69 -7.03
C SER A 415 28.94 38.57 -6.44
N PRO A 416 29.40 37.33 -6.29
CA PRO A 416 28.57 36.18 -5.83
C PRO A 416 28.00 36.35 -4.43
N TRP A 417 28.47 37.29 -3.62
CA TRP A 417 27.99 37.49 -2.27
C TRP A 417 26.57 38.08 -2.22
N LEU A 418 26.13 38.86 -3.22
CA LEU A 418 24.78 39.40 -3.30
C LEU A 418 23.69 38.29 -3.42
N PHE A 419 23.99 37.22 -4.13
CA PHE A 419 23.13 36.04 -4.25
C PHE A 419 22.92 35.35 -2.89
N TRP A 420 23.99 35.16 -2.13
CA TRP A 420 23.93 34.58 -0.80
C TRP A 420 23.22 35.47 0.24
N VAL A 421 23.36 36.78 0.09
CA VAL A 421 22.61 37.76 0.94
C VAL A 421 21.11 37.69 0.67
N LEU A 422 20.67 37.56 -0.58
CA LEU A 422 19.26 37.42 -0.92
C LEU A 422 18.67 36.07 -0.38
N ILE A 423 19.42 34.99 -0.45
CA ILE A 423 19.01 33.70 0.15
C ILE A 423 18.89 33.82 1.68
N ALA A 424 19.83 34.47 2.35
CA ALA A 424 19.79 34.66 3.79
C ALA A 424 18.58 35.52 4.23
N VAL A 425 18.24 36.55 3.48
CA VAL A 425 17.07 37.40 3.73
C VAL A 425 15.77 36.63 3.52
N ALA A 426 15.69 35.76 2.50
CA ALA A 426 14.53 34.91 2.25
C ALA A 426 14.31 33.90 3.38
N ILE A 427 15.37 33.26 3.86
CA ILE A 427 15.32 32.32 5.00
C ILE A 427 14.86 33.04 6.28
N LEU A 428 15.37 34.25 6.55
CA LEU A 428 14.94 35.07 7.71
C LEU A 428 13.45 35.45 7.62
N ALA A 429 12.98 35.76 6.43
CA ALA A 429 11.56 36.11 6.22
C ALA A 429 10.65 34.89 6.49
N ILE A 430 11.03 33.69 6.01
CA ILE A 430 10.32 32.44 6.28
C ILE A 430 10.30 32.14 7.79
N PHE A 431 11.43 32.31 8.48
CA PHE A 431 11.51 32.12 9.94
C PHE A 431 10.61 33.08 10.71
N MET A 432 10.53 34.33 10.27
CA MET A 432 9.61 35.32 10.86
C MET A 432 8.14 34.96 10.66
N ILE A 433 7.78 34.49 9.47
CA ILE A 433 6.41 34.03 9.17
C ILE A 433 6.01 32.84 10.05
N ILE A 434 6.89 31.83 10.15
CA ILE A 434 6.66 30.65 11.03
C ILE A 434 6.50 31.11 12.49
N ARG A 435 7.34 32.02 12.98
CA ARG A 435 7.25 32.56 14.34
C ARG A 435 5.93 33.29 14.59
N ILE A 436 5.45 34.08 13.63
CA ILE A 436 4.15 34.77 13.72
C ILE A 436 2.99 33.77 13.77
N ILE A 437 3.04 32.68 12.96
CA ILE A 437 2.03 31.63 12.96
C ILE A 437 1.99 30.90 14.32
N ILE A 438 3.15 30.56 14.88
CA ILE A 438 3.26 29.92 16.20
C ILE A 438 2.72 30.84 17.30
N LEU A 439 3.06 32.13 17.27
CA LEU A 439 2.59 33.10 18.25
C LEU A 439 1.07 33.32 18.17
N ARG A 440 0.49 33.33 16.95
CA ARG A 440 -0.97 33.40 16.73
C ARG A 440 -1.68 32.14 17.20
N SER A 441 -1.11 30.98 16.96
CA SER A 441 -1.62 29.70 17.43
C SER A 441 -1.64 29.64 18.98
N ASN A 442 -0.55 30.06 19.63
CA ASN A 442 -0.45 30.07 21.08
C ASN A 442 -1.40 31.09 21.74
N ARG A 443 -1.65 32.25 21.10
CA ARG A 443 -2.67 33.21 21.55
C ARG A 443 -4.09 32.63 21.45
N ARG A 444 -4.42 31.88 20.40
CA ARG A 444 -5.71 31.16 20.25
C ARG A 444 -5.89 30.08 21.32
N ARG A 445 -4.84 29.31 21.64
CA ARG A 445 -4.86 28.31 22.72
C ARG A 445 -5.05 28.93 24.10
N ARG A 446 -4.41 30.08 24.41
CA ARG A 446 -4.59 30.81 25.68
C ARG A 446 -6.00 31.40 25.82
N ARG A 447 -6.62 31.90 24.73
CA ARG A 447 -8.02 32.39 24.75
C ARG A 447 -9.02 31.25 25.00
N ARG A 448 -8.82 30.07 24.39
CA ARG A 448 -9.65 28.86 24.65
C ARG A 448 -9.54 28.38 26.11
N ARG A 449 -8.35 28.40 26.71
CA ARG A 449 -8.18 28.02 28.13
C ARG A 449 -8.81 29.01 29.09
N ARG A 450 -8.80 30.32 28.81
CA ARG A 450 -9.48 31.32 29.63
C ARG A 450 -11.01 31.26 29.50
N GLY A 451 -11.55 30.92 28.34
CA GLY A 451 -12.98 30.70 28.14
C GLY A 451 -13.52 29.45 28.84
N ALA A 452 -12.72 28.37 28.92
CA ALA A 452 -13.07 27.15 29.66
C ALA A 452 -13.05 27.39 31.18
N ALA A 453 -12.09 28.16 31.70
CA ALA A 453 -12.01 28.48 33.13
C ALA A 453 -13.13 29.43 33.62
N ALA A 454 -13.69 30.27 32.73
CA ALA A 454 -14.81 31.13 33.05
C ALA A 454 -16.16 30.35 33.14
N ARG A 455 -16.31 29.27 32.36
CA ARG A 455 -17.52 28.44 32.40
C ARG A 455 -17.61 27.48 33.60
N SER A 456 -16.46 27.15 34.25
CA SER A 456 -16.44 26.31 35.44
C SER A 456 -16.78 27.04 36.76
N ARG A 457 -16.87 28.39 36.76
CA ARG A 457 -17.19 29.17 37.95
C ARG A 457 -18.68 29.51 38.14
N THR A 458 -19.56 29.10 37.22
CA THR A 458 -21.00 29.41 37.29
C THR A 458 -21.89 28.22 37.62
N ALA A 459 -21.32 27.06 37.97
CA ALA A 459 -22.10 25.90 38.43
C ALA A 459 -21.87 25.64 39.92
N ALA A 460 -22.69 26.29 40.76
CA ALA A 460 -22.79 25.97 42.18
C ALA A 460 -23.70 24.74 42.38
N PRO A 461 -23.39 23.77 43.24
CA PRO A 461 -24.19 22.59 43.43
C PRO A 461 -25.38 22.84 44.36
N ILE A 462 -26.57 22.53 43.91
CA ILE A 462 -27.79 22.45 44.74
C ILE A 462 -27.68 21.19 45.62
N ARG A 463 -27.57 21.42 46.94
CA ARG A 463 -27.68 20.36 47.95
C ARG A 463 -29.13 19.88 48.03
N SER A 464 -29.42 18.64 47.63
CA SER A 464 -30.62 17.93 47.99
C SER A 464 -30.40 17.10 49.28
N ARG A 465 -31.15 17.46 50.33
CA ARG A 465 -31.28 16.68 51.54
C ARG A 465 -32.15 15.46 51.22
N SER A 466 -31.61 14.23 51.29
CA SER A 466 -32.46 13.01 51.38
C SER A 466 -32.61 12.60 52.83
N ARG A 467 -33.86 12.58 53.27
CA ARG A 467 -34.31 11.97 54.54
C ARG A 467 -34.28 10.46 54.42
N SER A 468 -33.59 9.82 55.35
CA SER A 468 -33.72 8.40 55.63
C SER A 468 -35.12 8.08 56.16
N ARG A 469 -35.77 7.03 55.64
CA ARG A 469 -36.74 6.22 56.36
C ARG A 469 -36.39 4.75 56.17
N ARG A 470 -36.00 4.15 57.34
CA ARG A 470 -36.12 2.72 57.56
C ARG A 470 -37.61 2.32 57.50
N PHE A 471 -37.92 1.16 56.97
CA PHE A 471 -38.81 0.14 57.54
C PHE A 471 -38.67 -1.18 56.76
N ARG A 472 -38.36 -2.22 57.56
CA ARG A 472 -38.53 -3.68 57.48
C ARG A 472 -38.04 -4.43 56.26
#